data_061d1286c0a8e2445ffb2cdf28abd440
#
_entry.id   061d1286c0a8e2445ffb2cdf28abd440
#
_cell.length_a   1.000
_cell.length_b   1.000
_cell.length_c   1.000
_cell.angle_alpha   90.00
_cell.angle_beta   90.00
_cell.angle_gamma   90.00
#
_symmetry.space_group_name_H-M   'P 1'
#
loop_
_entity.id
_entity.type
_entity.pdbx_description
1 polymer ?
#
loop_
_entity_poly.entity_id
_entity_poly.type
_entity_poly.pdbx_seq_one_letter_code
_entity_poly.pdbx_strand_id
1 'polypeptide(L)'
;MQQMKYFDLLPSAAEAELLKRGVMTDELLYCVKADLDGEGCYIDVYITFTRETLSVLRGYERYGKLKRGAKRAELTAFETVGDDEYSLADIAEMYADRHYDSARLMVKDKSGAEFPIARFSLGFADNFEKFSQRVTQVAAGEMPDDSLLEGIKTHCPVCGEPYPDPNRPVCPRCVDRRSVFKRLLSIFKDFRSATIMILLTIIVSSIFAVLSPIFGSQMLYDDVLSEGGKYYGQILMIVLLIAGVDLAGMLIRIISGIITSKIVPVVTHRLRVKIFSSLQRLSLDFFTGKQTGSLMSRVDRDSQNIYWFFTDIVPYGLTNVFKIVGIAVIMLTLSPLLSLGIILTITMIEIVQHRFYKSQRKLYRKFDVATRSANSVLSDVMNGQRVVKAFAREQREIERYSLKNTEAYTINSRINLRIANTIPVIWTFYRVVNKLVFFVGAVMVIKGHILFGALSALLSYTEMAVDPINFFTWIGDRWAKCMDAASRMFEILDALPTVKEEEHPVRIENMRGEIELKNVSFEYEAGHPIIKNVSLKVEAGKMYGIVGKTGAGKSTIINLMARLYDVTGGEITIDGVPIRKIAFEDLRRNIGIVSQETYLFIGSIADNIRYADPEASMEEVI
;
A
#
# COMPACT_ATOMS: atom_id res chain seq x y z
N MET A 1 31.53 -18.55 11.53
CA MET A 1 30.10 -18.63 11.26
C MET A 1 29.91 -18.41 9.76
N GLN A 2 29.80 -19.48 8.97
CA GLN A 2 29.36 -19.37 7.58
C GLN A 2 27.92 -18.82 7.62
N GLN A 3 27.68 -17.66 7.02
CA GLN A 3 26.33 -17.12 6.87
C GLN A 3 25.56 -18.12 6.01
N MET A 4 24.57 -18.75 6.62
CA MET A 4 23.62 -19.62 5.93
C MET A 4 22.92 -18.82 4.83
N LYS A 5 22.92 -19.34 3.61
CA LYS A 5 22.32 -18.73 2.43
C LYS A 5 20.85 -19.21 2.35
N TYR A 6 19.91 -18.48 2.93
CA TYR A 6 18.51 -18.86 2.93
C TYR A 6 17.72 -18.12 1.87
N PHE A 7 16.82 -18.82 1.19
CA PHE A 7 15.71 -18.20 0.49
C PHE A 7 14.71 -17.62 1.50
N ASP A 8 14.44 -18.38 2.58
CA ASP A 8 13.59 -17.95 3.69
C ASP A 8 14.30 -18.19 5.03
N LEU A 9 14.06 -17.30 6.00
CA LEU A 9 14.62 -17.44 7.35
C LEU A 9 13.93 -18.59 8.08
N LEU A 10 14.70 -19.58 8.50
CA LEU A 10 14.23 -20.64 9.37
C LEU A 10 14.08 -20.09 10.80
N PRO A 11 12.86 -20.06 11.38
CA PRO A 11 12.66 -19.57 12.73
C PRO A 11 13.27 -20.49 13.76
N SER A 12 13.78 -19.94 14.88
CA SER A 12 14.41 -20.70 15.96
C SER A 12 13.53 -21.82 16.56
N ALA A 13 12.21 -21.64 16.53
CA ALA A 13 11.28 -22.68 16.99
C ALA A 13 11.16 -23.85 16.01
N ALA A 14 11.20 -23.59 14.69
CA ALA A 14 11.24 -24.64 13.66
C ALA A 14 12.63 -25.32 13.61
N GLU A 15 13.69 -24.52 13.79
CA GLU A 15 15.05 -25.00 13.93
C GLU A 15 15.21 -26.01 15.11
N ALA A 16 14.62 -25.70 16.27
CA ALA A 16 14.61 -26.58 17.42
C ALA A 16 13.88 -27.91 17.14
N GLU A 17 12.87 -27.92 16.28
CA GLU A 17 12.19 -29.17 15.88
C GLU A 17 13.04 -30.01 14.92
N LEU A 18 13.76 -29.37 13.98
CA LEU A 18 14.69 -30.06 13.07
C LEU A 18 15.87 -30.67 13.85
N LEU A 19 16.43 -29.95 14.85
CA LEU A 19 17.49 -30.43 15.73
C LEU A 19 17.08 -31.66 16.54
N LYS A 20 15.85 -31.73 17.05
CA LYS A 20 15.31 -32.92 17.75
C LYS A 20 15.30 -34.17 16.87
N ARG A 21 15.30 -34.01 15.57
CA ARG A 21 15.25 -35.07 14.55
C ARG A 21 16.62 -35.41 13.97
N GLY A 22 17.67 -34.82 14.52
CA GLY A 22 19.04 -35.08 14.10
C GLY A 22 19.53 -34.28 12.90
N VAL A 23 18.70 -33.35 12.35
CA VAL A 23 19.14 -32.45 11.29
C VAL A 23 19.96 -31.33 11.91
N MET A 24 21.27 -31.35 11.68
CA MET A 24 22.17 -30.31 12.19
C MET A 24 22.02 -29.04 11.37
N THR A 25 21.73 -27.95 12.05
CA THR A 25 21.48 -26.64 11.37
C THR A 25 22.72 -26.09 10.69
N ASP A 26 23.91 -26.45 11.14
CA ASP A 26 25.18 -26.07 10.50
C ASP A 26 25.40 -26.76 9.15
N GLU A 27 24.69 -27.84 8.87
CA GLU A 27 24.77 -28.60 7.60
C GLU A 27 23.72 -28.17 6.58
N LEU A 28 22.74 -27.34 6.99
CA LEU A 28 21.70 -26.82 6.09
C LEU A 28 22.29 -25.90 5.03
N LEU A 29 22.02 -26.22 3.77
CA LEU A 29 22.43 -25.41 2.63
C LEU A 29 21.40 -24.31 2.35
N TYR A 30 20.12 -24.67 2.21
CA TYR A 30 19.05 -23.72 1.90
C TYR A 30 17.74 -24.11 2.62
N CYS A 31 16.87 -23.09 2.79
CA CYS A 31 15.54 -23.25 3.36
C CYS A 31 14.52 -22.44 2.54
N VAL A 32 13.37 -23.03 2.24
CA VAL A 32 12.22 -22.29 1.68
C VAL A 32 10.97 -22.56 2.51
N LYS A 33 10.07 -21.59 2.56
CA LYS A 33 8.79 -21.67 3.25
C LYS A 33 7.65 -21.79 2.23
N ALA A 34 6.80 -22.83 2.39
CA ALA A 34 5.53 -22.98 1.71
C ALA A 34 4.37 -22.62 2.66
N ASP A 35 3.22 -22.34 2.11
CA ASP A 35 2.05 -21.85 2.84
C ASP A 35 0.80 -22.71 2.69
N LEU A 36 0.87 -23.82 1.96
CA LEU A 36 -0.26 -24.70 1.67
C LEU A 36 0.07 -26.17 1.96
N ASP A 37 -0.93 -26.92 2.45
CA ASP A 37 -0.87 -28.38 2.52
C ASP A 37 -1.25 -29.04 1.18
N GLY A 38 -1.30 -30.39 1.15
CA GLY A 38 -1.67 -31.15 -0.03
C GLY A 38 -3.11 -30.88 -0.52
N GLU A 39 -4.01 -30.47 0.38
CA GLU A 39 -5.41 -30.15 0.10
C GLU A 39 -5.62 -28.66 -0.27
N GLY A 40 -4.60 -27.83 -0.12
CA GLY A 40 -4.65 -26.38 -0.39
C GLY A 40 -5.11 -25.55 0.80
N CYS A 41 -5.10 -26.11 2.02
CA CYS A 41 -5.34 -25.37 3.25
C CYS A 41 -4.06 -24.68 3.73
N TYR A 42 -4.19 -23.52 4.36
CA TYR A 42 -3.04 -22.79 4.88
C TYR A 42 -2.38 -23.50 6.05
N ILE A 43 -1.09 -23.82 5.88
CA ILE A 43 -0.20 -24.40 6.88
C ILE A 43 1.22 -23.86 6.67
N ASP A 44 2.01 -23.75 7.72
CA ASP A 44 3.41 -23.35 7.60
C ASP A 44 4.26 -24.60 7.28
N VAL A 45 4.91 -24.61 6.10
CA VAL A 45 5.76 -25.73 5.65
C VAL A 45 7.17 -25.19 5.44
N TYR A 46 8.15 -25.75 6.15
CA TYR A 46 9.56 -25.47 5.96
C TYR A 46 10.23 -26.64 5.23
N ILE A 47 10.83 -26.34 4.08
CA ILE A 47 11.58 -27.31 3.30
C ILE A 47 13.05 -26.91 3.36
N THR A 48 13.83 -27.81 3.91
CA THR A 48 15.27 -27.61 4.10
C THR A 48 16.04 -28.77 3.47
N PHE A 49 17.25 -28.52 2.99
CA PHE A 49 18.10 -29.61 2.56
C PHE A 49 19.55 -29.43 3.00
N THR A 50 20.19 -30.57 3.25
CA THR A 50 21.61 -30.75 3.51
C THR A 50 22.27 -31.28 2.23
N ARG A 51 23.48 -31.78 2.32
CA ARG A 51 24.13 -32.48 1.19
C ARG A 51 23.59 -33.89 0.95
N GLU A 52 22.89 -34.48 1.94
CA GLU A 52 22.46 -35.88 1.92
C GLU A 52 20.94 -36.01 1.94
N THR A 53 20.25 -35.11 2.64
CA THR A 53 18.81 -35.22 2.90
C THR A 53 18.05 -33.96 2.61
N LEU A 54 16.79 -34.12 2.20
CA LEU A 54 15.78 -33.08 2.04
C LEU A 54 14.71 -33.33 3.10
N SER A 55 14.49 -32.34 3.97
CA SER A 55 13.51 -32.43 5.05
C SER A 55 12.35 -31.48 4.84
N VAL A 56 11.13 -31.96 4.98
CA VAL A 56 9.87 -31.19 4.87
C VAL A 56 9.18 -31.19 6.23
N LEU A 57 9.12 -30.04 6.89
CA LEU A 57 8.51 -29.86 8.21
C LEU A 57 7.20 -29.09 8.07
N ARG A 58 6.06 -29.69 8.42
CA ARG A 58 4.71 -29.09 8.36
C ARG A 58 4.18 -28.80 9.74
N GLY A 59 3.59 -27.63 9.94
CA GLY A 59 3.02 -27.27 11.24
C GLY A 59 2.43 -25.87 11.27
N TYR A 60 2.19 -25.38 12.49
CA TYR A 60 1.64 -24.05 12.72
C TYR A 60 2.56 -23.21 13.60
N GLU A 61 2.86 -22.01 13.15
CA GLU A 61 3.61 -21.03 13.93
C GLU A 61 2.77 -20.47 15.07
N ARG A 62 3.23 -20.60 16.32
CA ARG A 62 2.61 -20.00 17.50
C ARG A 62 3.38 -18.76 17.93
N TYR A 63 2.72 -17.61 17.84
CA TYR A 63 3.30 -16.32 18.21
C TYR A 63 2.90 -15.92 19.63
N GLY A 64 3.87 -15.43 20.40
CA GLY A 64 3.63 -14.81 21.70
C GLY A 64 2.89 -13.47 21.60
N LYS A 65 2.62 -12.87 22.76
CA LYS A 65 2.03 -11.51 22.78
C LYS A 65 3.02 -10.48 22.23
N LEU A 66 2.55 -9.59 21.36
CA LEU A 66 3.36 -8.51 20.81
C LEU A 66 3.86 -7.60 21.95
N LYS A 67 5.16 -7.55 22.20
CA LYS A 67 5.78 -6.65 23.18
C LYS A 67 5.58 -5.18 22.77
N ARG A 68 5.41 -4.28 23.75
CA ARG A 68 5.20 -2.86 23.51
C ARG A 68 6.42 -2.26 22.77
N GLY A 69 6.18 -1.76 21.54
CA GLY A 69 7.25 -1.23 20.68
C GLY A 69 7.85 -2.22 19.69
N ALA A 70 7.57 -3.51 19.81
CA ALA A 70 8.02 -4.51 18.84
C ALA A 70 7.13 -4.48 17.58
N LYS A 71 7.74 -4.60 16.39
CA LYS A 71 7.04 -4.64 15.11
C LYS A 71 6.49 -6.03 14.77
N ARG A 72 7.01 -7.08 15.40
CA ARG A 72 6.58 -8.48 15.23
C ARG A 72 6.45 -9.15 16.62
N ALA A 73 5.47 -10.04 16.76
CA ALA A 73 5.43 -10.94 17.89
C ALA A 73 6.53 -12.00 17.72
N GLU A 74 7.22 -12.35 18.81
CA GLU A 74 8.21 -13.42 18.77
C GLU A 74 7.50 -14.76 18.53
N LEU A 75 8.07 -15.60 17.67
CA LEU A 75 7.64 -16.97 17.51
C LEU A 75 8.02 -17.73 18.78
N THR A 76 7.04 -18.28 19.49
CA THR A 76 7.25 -18.94 20.78
C THR A 76 7.30 -20.44 20.66
N ALA A 77 6.64 -21.02 19.65
CA ALA A 77 6.64 -22.46 19.40
C ALA A 77 6.26 -22.74 17.94
N PHE A 78 6.69 -23.88 17.44
CA PHE A 78 6.22 -24.48 16.19
C PHE A 78 5.51 -25.78 16.54
N GLU A 79 4.24 -25.88 16.19
CA GLU A 79 3.40 -27.05 16.49
C GLU A 79 3.40 -27.94 15.25
N THR A 80 4.22 -28.98 15.27
CA THR A 80 4.41 -29.89 14.13
C THR A 80 3.17 -30.77 13.94
N VAL A 81 2.70 -30.82 12.68
CA VAL A 81 1.58 -31.68 12.23
C VAL A 81 2.11 -32.90 11.49
N GLY A 82 3.21 -32.77 10.75
CA GLY A 82 3.82 -33.84 10.00
C GLY A 82 5.21 -33.45 9.48
N ASP A 83 5.97 -34.46 9.14
CA ASP A 83 7.30 -34.33 8.57
C ASP A 83 7.59 -35.47 7.60
N ASP A 84 8.36 -35.18 6.57
CA ASP A 84 8.88 -36.15 5.63
C ASP A 84 10.37 -35.90 5.41
N GLU A 85 11.13 -36.96 5.17
CA GLU A 85 12.53 -36.90 4.84
C GLU A 85 12.82 -37.70 3.58
N TYR A 86 13.60 -37.15 2.68
CA TYR A 86 13.95 -37.75 1.39
C TYR A 86 15.46 -37.73 1.23
N SER A 87 16.03 -38.87 0.75
CA SER A 87 17.46 -38.93 0.41
C SER A 87 17.71 -38.17 -0.91
N LEU A 88 18.67 -37.25 -0.91
CA LEU A 88 19.07 -36.56 -2.15
C LEU A 88 19.68 -37.52 -3.18
N ALA A 89 20.25 -38.63 -2.75
CA ALA A 89 20.79 -39.66 -3.62
C ALA A 89 19.71 -40.30 -4.54
N ASP A 90 18.44 -40.28 -4.12
CA ASP A 90 17.33 -40.87 -4.86
C ASP A 90 16.64 -39.87 -5.80
N ILE A 91 16.94 -38.57 -5.68
CA ILE A 91 16.35 -37.52 -6.49
C ILE A 91 17.10 -37.39 -7.82
N ALA A 92 16.39 -37.49 -8.93
CA ALA A 92 16.92 -37.24 -10.26
C ALA A 92 16.72 -35.76 -10.66
N GLU A 93 15.54 -35.21 -10.37
CA GLU A 93 15.17 -33.85 -10.73
C GLU A 93 14.12 -33.33 -9.75
N MET A 94 14.17 -32.07 -9.45
CA MET A 94 13.14 -31.33 -8.71
C MET A 94 12.71 -30.12 -9.55
N TYR A 95 11.40 -29.84 -9.60
CA TYR A 95 10.84 -28.71 -10.32
C TYR A 95 9.55 -28.20 -9.71
N ALA A 96 9.21 -26.94 -9.98
CA ALA A 96 7.96 -26.31 -9.58
C ALA A 96 6.91 -26.47 -10.71
N ASP A 97 5.85 -27.21 -10.44
CA ASP A 97 4.72 -27.38 -11.37
C ASP A 97 3.66 -26.32 -11.06
N ARG A 98 3.53 -25.32 -11.95
CA ARG A 98 2.64 -24.17 -11.78
C ARG A 98 1.23 -24.49 -12.28
N HIS A 99 0.24 -24.36 -11.42
CA HIS A 99 -1.17 -24.39 -11.74
C HIS A 99 -1.77 -22.98 -11.75
N TYR A 100 -3.06 -22.88 -11.99
CA TYR A 100 -3.73 -21.59 -12.12
C TYR A 100 -3.77 -20.76 -10.80
N ASP A 101 -3.91 -21.41 -9.66
CA ASP A 101 -4.10 -20.78 -8.34
C ASP A 101 -2.95 -21.04 -7.35
N SER A 102 -2.15 -22.06 -7.60
CA SER A 102 -1.09 -22.56 -6.75
C SER A 102 -0.01 -23.24 -7.57
N ALA A 103 1.07 -23.65 -6.93
CA ALA A 103 2.08 -24.51 -7.55
C ALA A 103 2.42 -25.67 -6.61
N ARG A 104 2.97 -26.74 -7.18
CA ARG A 104 3.45 -27.92 -6.47
C ARG A 104 4.94 -28.05 -6.65
N LEU A 105 5.64 -28.41 -5.58
CA LEU A 105 7.03 -28.84 -5.69
C LEU A 105 7.05 -30.33 -5.97
N MET A 106 7.47 -30.67 -7.19
CA MET A 106 7.53 -32.03 -7.69
C MET A 106 8.95 -32.58 -7.58
N VAL A 107 9.04 -33.83 -7.19
CA VAL A 107 10.28 -34.61 -7.22
C VAL A 107 10.11 -35.75 -8.19
N LYS A 108 11.11 -35.91 -9.06
CA LYS A 108 11.29 -37.06 -9.91
C LYS A 108 12.43 -37.90 -9.35
N ASP A 109 12.16 -39.12 -8.97
CA ASP A 109 13.18 -40.03 -8.49
C ASP A 109 13.99 -40.68 -9.64
N LYS A 110 15.05 -41.37 -9.30
CA LYS A 110 15.88 -42.07 -10.30
C LYS A 110 15.17 -43.26 -10.96
N SER A 111 14.03 -43.71 -10.40
CA SER A 111 13.18 -44.74 -11.03
C SER A 111 12.23 -44.15 -12.07
N GLY A 112 12.12 -42.82 -12.15
CA GLY A 112 11.23 -42.09 -13.05
C GLY A 112 9.85 -41.81 -12.44
N ALA A 113 9.59 -42.14 -11.18
CA ALA A 113 8.35 -41.81 -10.50
C ALA A 113 8.32 -40.33 -10.10
N GLU A 114 7.18 -39.68 -10.31
CA GLU A 114 6.97 -38.25 -9.98
C GLU A 114 5.93 -38.11 -8.87
N PHE A 115 6.27 -37.38 -7.82
CA PHE A 115 5.36 -37.13 -6.70
C PHE A 115 5.51 -35.71 -6.11
N PRO A 116 4.42 -35.10 -5.62
CA PRO A 116 4.47 -33.80 -4.99
C PRO A 116 4.94 -33.91 -3.54
N ILE A 117 5.86 -33.02 -3.10
CA ILE A 117 6.33 -32.95 -1.72
C ILE A 117 5.77 -31.75 -0.96
N ALA A 118 5.40 -30.68 -1.67
CA ALA A 118 4.77 -29.50 -1.08
C ALA A 118 3.87 -28.78 -2.08
N ARG A 119 2.92 -28.01 -1.56
CA ARG A 119 2.09 -27.09 -2.34
C ARG A 119 2.28 -25.68 -1.80
N PHE A 120 2.24 -24.67 -2.64
CA PHE A 120 2.44 -23.28 -2.27
C PHE A 120 1.67 -22.33 -3.17
N SER A 121 1.38 -21.14 -2.66
CA SER A 121 0.75 -20.07 -3.46
C SER A 121 1.73 -19.53 -4.51
N LEU A 122 1.20 -19.04 -5.63
CA LEU A 122 2.02 -18.54 -6.77
C LEU A 122 3.00 -17.43 -6.38
N GLY A 123 2.75 -16.71 -5.30
CA GLY A 123 3.68 -15.69 -4.78
C GLY A 123 5.05 -16.22 -4.35
N PHE A 124 5.16 -17.53 -4.11
CA PHE A 124 6.43 -18.20 -3.75
C PHE A 124 7.05 -18.95 -4.94
N ALA A 125 6.40 -19.00 -6.10
CA ALA A 125 6.80 -19.85 -7.21
C ALA A 125 8.25 -19.61 -7.65
N ASP A 126 8.69 -18.36 -7.73
CA ASP A 126 10.05 -18.01 -8.15
C ASP A 126 11.13 -18.48 -7.15
N ASN A 127 10.81 -18.43 -5.84
CA ASN A 127 11.71 -18.96 -4.80
C ASN A 127 11.82 -20.48 -4.91
N PHE A 128 10.69 -21.16 -5.13
CA PHE A 128 10.66 -22.61 -5.27
C PHE A 128 11.34 -23.10 -6.54
N GLU A 129 11.25 -22.36 -7.62
CA GLU A 129 11.91 -22.69 -8.87
C GLU A 129 13.45 -22.61 -8.73
N LYS A 130 13.94 -21.54 -8.12
CA LYS A 130 15.38 -21.40 -7.81
C LYS A 130 15.85 -22.46 -6.80
N PHE A 131 15.04 -22.75 -5.80
CA PHE A 131 15.34 -23.78 -4.82
C PHE A 131 15.42 -25.16 -5.47
N SER A 132 14.47 -25.53 -6.31
CA SER A 132 14.42 -26.83 -6.99
C SER A 132 15.65 -27.03 -7.91
N GLN A 133 16.06 -25.97 -8.63
CA GLN A 133 17.29 -26.03 -9.44
C GLN A 133 18.54 -26.31 -8.58
N ARG A 134 18.62 -25.70 -7.37
CA ARG A 134 19.75 -25.94 -6.45
C ARG A 134 19.75 -27.35 -5.90
N VAL A 135 18.58 -27.87 -5.50
CA VAL A 135 18.48 -29.26 -5.07
C VAL A 135 18.90 -30.22 -6.18
N THR A 136 18.46 -29.99 -7.40
CA THR A 136 18.84 -30.83 -8.56
C THR A 136 20.34 -30.76 -8.83
N GLN A 137 20.99 -29.57 -8.75
CA GLN A 137 22.44 -29.43 -8.89
C GLN A 137 23.20 -30.22 -7.84
N VAL A 138 22.81 -30.09 -6.56
CA VAL A 138 23.45 -30.82 -5.46
C VAL A 138 23.24 -32.32 -5.58
N ALA A 139 22.01 -32.77 -5.97
CA ALA A 139 21.72 -34.18 -6.23
C ALA A 139 22.56 -34.76 -7.40
N ALA A 140 22.93 -33.93 -8.37
CA ALA A 140 23.86 -34.29 -9.46
C ALA A 140 25.35 -34.24 -9.03
N GLY A 141 25.67 -33.84 -7.78
CA GLY A 141 27.03 -33.70 -7.28
C GLY A 141 27.72 -32.39 -7.70
N GLU A 142 26.99 -31.42 -8.23
CA GLU A 142 27.51 -30.11 -8.62
C GLU A 142 27.47 -29.13 -7.43
N MET A 143 28.45 -28.24 -7.36
CA MET A 143 28.40 -27.12 -6.40
C MET A 143 27.46 -26.03 -6.96
N PRO A 144 26.43 -25.62 -6.20
CA PRO A 144 25.52 -24.58 -6.67
C PRO A 144 26.24 -23.23 -6.80
N ASP A 145 26.02 -22.55 -7.93
CA ASP A 145 26.53 -21.21 -8.14
C ASP A 145 25.68 -20.17 -7.41
N ASP A 146 26.20 -19.67 -6.30
CA ASP A 146 25.51 -18.72 -5.43
C ASP A 146 25.74 -17.25 -5.82
N SER A 147 26.55 -16.97 -6.84
CA SER A 147 26.85 -15.60 -7.27
C SER A 147 25.59 -14.83 -7.68
N LEU A 148 24.58 -15.54 -8.19
CA LEU A 148 23.28 -14.99 -8.57
C LEU A 148 22.37 -14.64 -7.36
N LEU A 149 22.69 -15.12 -6.16
CA LEU A 149 21.95 -14.82 -4.93
C LEU A 149 22.59 -13.69 -4.11
N GLU A 150 23.83 -13.31 -4.41
CA GLU A 150 24.51 -12.21 -3.76
C GLU A 150 23.85 -10.88 -4.18
N GLY A 151 23.18 -10.23 -3.21
CA GLY A 151 22.53 -8.93 -3.40
C GLY A 151 21.00 -8.97 -3.42
N ILE A 152 20.37 -10.11 -3.55
CA ILE A 152 18.89 -10.22 -3.49
C ILE A 152 18.43 -10.17 -2.03
N LYS A 153 17.88 -9.04 -1.62
CA LYS A 153 17.25 -8.89 -0.29
C LYS A 153 15.82 -9.43 -0.36
N THR A 154 15.64 -10.69 -0.01
CA THR A 154 14.31 -11.34 -0.03
C THR A 154 13.42 -10.93 1.14
N HIS A 155 14.02 -10.56 2.29
CA HIS A 155 13.29 -10.24 3.52
C HIS A 155 13.74 -8.90 4.12
N CYS A 156 12.80 -8.25 4.79
CA CYS A 156 13.06 -7.02 5.52
C CYS A 156 13.92 -7.28 6.78
N PRO A 157 15.11 -6.67 6.94
CA PRO A 157 15.98 -6.91 8.09
C PRO A 157 15.36 -6.43 9.42
N VAL A 158 14.30 -5.59 9.38
CA VAL A 158 13.66 -5.01 10.56
C VAL A 158 12.50 -5.87 11.08
N CYS A 159 11.68 -6.45 10.20
CA CYS A 159 10.49 -7.20 10.60
C CYS A 159 10.46 -8.65 10.11
N GLY A 160 11.42 -9.07 9.26
CA GLY A 160 11.49 -10.41 8.70
C GLY A 160 10.40 -10.75 7.69
N GLU A 161 9.53 -9.79 7.29
CA GLU A 161 8.53 -10.02 6.24
C GLU A 161 9.20 -10.07 4.86
N PRO A 162 8.76 -10.96 3.95
CA PRO A 162 9.26 -10.97 2.59
C PRO A 162 8.90 -9.66 1.89
N TYR A 163 9.81 -9.19 1.02
CA TYR A 163 9.51 -8.04 0.19
C TYR A 163 8.49 -8.42 -0.89
N PRO A 164 7.49 -7.58 -1.17
CA PRO A 164 6.53 -7.82 -2.26
C PRO A 164 7.19 -7.90 -3.64
N ASP A 165 8.35 -7.27 -3.79
CA ASP A 165 9.18 -7.26 -5.00
C ASP A 165 10.64 -7.43 -4.56
N PRO A 166 11.30 -8.59 -4.84
CA PRO A 166 12.70 -8.84 -4.47
C PRO A 166 13.68 -7.82 -5.06
N ASN A 167 13.38 -7.29 -6.24
CA ASN A 167 14.19 -6.28 -6.91
C ASN A 167 14.06 -4.89 -6.27
N ARG A 168 13.12 -4.73 -5.33
CA ARG A 168 12.86 -3.49 -4.60
C ARG A 168 12.59 -3.76 -3.14
N PRO A 169 13.61 -3.76 -2.29
CA PRO A 169 13.50 -4.13 -0.88
C PRO A 169 12.81 -3.03 -0.05
N VAL A 170 11.57 -2.67 -0.40
CA VAL A 170 10.72 -1.75 0.35
C VAL A 170 9.68 -2.55 1.12
N CYS A 171 9.82 -2.61 2.43
CA CYS A 171 8.88 -3.30 3.29
C CYS A 171 7.66 -2.40 3.61
N PRO A 172 6.43 -2.76 3.19
CA PRO A 172 5.22 -1.96 3.47
C PRO A 172 4.98 -1.74 4.96
N ARG A 173 5.45 -2.68 5.79
CA ARG A 173 5.27 -2.65 7.26
C ARG A 173 6.30 -1.77 7.97
N CYS A 174 7.50 -1.61 7.37
CA CYS A 174 8.63 -0.90 7.96
C CYS A 174 8.92 0.46 7.34
N VAL A 175 8.15 0.85 6.32
CA VAL A 175 8.26 2.20 5.73
C VAL A 175 8.19 3.25 6.82
N ASP A 176 9.19 4.12 6.88
CA ASP A 176 9.20 5.26 7.79
C ASP A 176 8.14 6.27 7.35
N ARG A 177 6.97 6.17 7.96
CA ARG A 177 5.83 7.06 7.69
C ARG A 177 6.18 8.53 7.94
N ARG A 178 7.17 8.83 8.80
CA ARG A 178 7.62 10.21 9.05
C ARG A 178 8.38 10.76 7.85
N SER A 179 9.24 9.94 7.25
CA SER A 179 9.98 10.31 6.04
C SER A 179 9.02 10.54 4.86
N VAL A 180 8.06 9.61 4.66
CA VAL A 180 7.00 9.73 3.64
C VAL A 180 6.21 11.03 3.83
N PHE A 181 5.80 11.34 5.07
CA PHE A 181 5.05 12.57 5.37
C PHE A 181 5.88 13.83 5.14
N LYS A 182 7.15 13.86 5.57
CA LYS A 182 8.04 14.99 5.29
C LYS A 182 8.19 15.24 3.79
N ARG A 183 8.33 14.17 3.02
CA ARG A 183 8.42 14.25 1.56
C ARG A 183 7.11 14.73 0.94
N LEU A 184 5.96 14.26 1.45
CA LEU A 184 4.66 14.73 1.02
C LEU A 184 4.47 16.23 1.32
N LEU A 185 4.86 16.68 2.51
CA LEU A 185 4.87 18.12 2.86
C LEU A 185 5.80 18.94 1.97
N SER A 186 6.91 18.36 1.49
CA SER A 186 7.83 19.08 0.60
C SER A 186 7.20 19.49 -0.74
N ILE A 187 6.14 18.81 -1.18
CA ILE A 187 5.38 19.16 -2.38
C ILE A 187 4.67 20.50 -2.22
N PHE A 188 4.32 20.88 -0.97
CA PHE A 188 3.68 22.16 -0.66
C PHE A 188 4.67 23.33 -0.52
N LYS A 189 5.99 23.08 -0.63
CA LYS A 189 7.00 24.13 -0.54
C LYS A 189 6.82 25.26 -1.56
N ASP A 190 6.35 24.91 -2.75
CA ASP A 190 6.09 25.87 -3.83
C ASP A 190 4.88 26.79 -3.51
N PHE A 191 4.06 26.42 -2.53
CA PHE A 191 2.85 27.15 -2.12
C PHE A 191 2.96 27.68 -0.68
N ARG A 192 4.18 28.05 -0.23
CA ARG A 192 4.44 28.44 1.18
C ARG A 192 3.54 29.55 1.67
N SER A 193 3.37 30.62 0.89
CA SER A 193 2.53 31.77 1.27
C SER A 193 1.09 31.37 1.53
N ALA A 194 0.54 30.55 0.64
CA ALA A 194 -0.82 30.06 0.76
C ALA A 194 -1.00 29.06 1.91
N THR A 195 -0.03 28.19 2.14
CA THR A 195 -0.03 27.27 3.28
C THR A 195 0.02 28.04 4.61
N ILE A 196 0.85 29.08 4.70
CA ILE A 196 0.90 29.97 5.87
C ILE A 196 -0.44 30.68 6.05
N MET A 197 -1.06 31.17 4.98
CA MET A 197 -2.34 31.86 5.03
C MET A 197 -3.48 30.92 5.50
N ILE A 198 -3.50 29.65 5.04
CA ILE A 198 -4.41 28.63 5.56
C ILE A 198 -4.20 28.42 7.05
N LEU A 199 -2.96 28.27 7.50
CA LEU A 199 -2.64 28.10 8.93
C LEU A 199 -3.10 29.30 9.77
N LEU A 200 -2.85 30.51 9.30
CA LEU A 200 -3.30 31.73 9.98
C LEU A 200 -4.83 31.80 10.07
N THR A 201 -5.54 31.52 8.98
CA THR A 201 -7.02 31.50 8.98
C THR A 201 -7.58 30.41 9.92
N ILE A 202 -6.95 29.25 10.01
CA ILE A 202 -7.32 28.18 10.95
C ILE A 202 -7.12 28.66 12.40
N ILE A 203 -5.99 29.24 12.72
CA ILE A 203 -5.71 29.75 14.07
C ILE A 203 -6.75 30.82 14.44
N VAL A 204 -6.94 31.81 13.59
CA VAL A 204 -7.88 32.92 13.87
C VAL A 204 -9.32 32.40 14.01
N SER A 205 -9.77 31.51 13.10
CA SER A 205 -11.12 30.93 13.21
C SER A 205 -11.29 30.08 14.47
N SER A 206 -10.24 29.41 14.94
CA SER A 206 -10.26 28.65 16.18
C SER A 206 -10.34 29.57 17.41
N ILE A 207 -9.67 30.72 17.40
CA ILE A 207 -9.78 31.73 18.45
C ILE A 207 -11.22 32.26 18.56
N PHE A 208 -11.84 32.65 17.44
CA PHE A 208 -13.23 33.09 17.43
C PHE A 208 -14.18 31.99 17.95
N ALA A 209 -13.99 30.76 17.53
CA ALA A 209 -14.81 29.65 18.01
C ALA A 209 -14.68 29.42 19.53
N VAL A 210 -13.46 29.56 20.09
CA VAL A 210 -13.22 29.36 21.51
C VAL A 210 -13.70 30.56 22.34
N LEU A 211 -13.74 31.77 21.80
CA LEU A 211 -14.25 32.98 22.47
C LEU A 211 -15.79 33.02 22.50
N SER A 212 -16.50 32.39 21.59
CA SER A 212 -17.98 32.43 21.49
C SER A 212 -18.68 32.05 22.81
N PRO A 213 -18.32 31.00 23.59
CA PRO A 213 -18.94 30.73 24.89
C PRO A 213 -18.67 31.77 25.98
N ILE A 214 -17.56 32.51 25.91
CA ILE A 214 -17.31 33.58 26.85
C ILE A 214 -18.36 34.67 26.69
N PHE A 215 -18.60 35.11 25.47
CA PHE A 215 -19.60 36.13 25.18
C PHE A 215 -21.03 35.61 25.35
N GLY A 216 -21.33 34.42 24.80
CA GLY A 216 -22.66 33.84 24.81
C GLY A 216 -23.11 33.22 26.14
N SER A 217 -22.20 32.97 27.05
CA SER A 217 -22.52 32.43 28.38
C SER A 217 -22.01 33.32 29.50
N GLN A 218 -20.70 33.45 29.67
CA GLN A 218 -20.16 34.16 30.83
C GLN A 218 -20.59 35.64 30.85
N MET A 219 -20.27 36.40 29.80
CA MET A 219 -20.58 37.82 29.74
C MET A 219 -22.09 38.07 29.71
N LEU A 220 -22.89 37.24 28.99
CA LEU A 220 -24.33 37.39 28.96
C LEU A 220 -24.97 37.25 30.36
N TYR A 221 -24.64 36.19 31.11
CA TYR A 221 -25.30 35.91 32.38
C TYR A 221 -24.70 36.74 33.53
N ASP A 222 -23.37 36.92 33.56
CA ASP A 222 -22.72 37.55 34.70
C ASP A 222 -22.65 39.09 34.60
N ASP A 223 -22.48 39.63 33.36
CA ASP A 223 -22.30 41.09 33.18
C ASP A 223 -23.57 41.80 32.67
N VAL A 224 -24.46 41.11 31.91
CA VAL A 224 -25.61 41.75 31.26
C VAL A 224 -26.94 41.44 31.95
N LEU A 225 -27.17 40.19 32.38
CA LEU A 225 -28.43 39.77 33.02
C LEU A 225 -28.39 39.86 34.55
N SER A 226 -27.24 39.92 35.18
CA SER A 226 -27.10 40.00 36.62
C SER A 226 -27.29 41.45 37.12
N GLU A 227 -28.12 41.63 38.14
CA GLU A 227 -28.26 42.93 38.84
C GLU A 227 -26.91 43.34 39.47
N GLY A 228 -26.36 44.45 39.02
CA GLY A 228 -25.00 44.89 39.38
C GLY A 228 -23.89 44.48 38.40
N GLY A 229 -24.19 43.77 37.33
CA GLY A 229 -23.27 43.48 36.26
C GLY A 229 -22.86 44.73 35.49
N LYS A 230 -21.62 44.76 34.97
CA LYS A 230 -21.00 45.91 34.32
C LYS A 230 -21.81 46.48 33.14
N TYR A 231 -22.56 45.64 32.46
CA TYR A 231 -23.35 45.98 31.27
C TYR A 231 -24.83 45.63 31.49
N TYR A 232 -25.33 45.72 32.70
CA TYR A 232 -26.70 45.36 33.06
C TYR A 232 -27.74 45.99 32.11
N GLY A 233 -28.61 45.18 31.56
CA GLY A 233 -29.71 45.57 30.65
C GLY A 233 -29.28 45.81 29.19
N GLN A 234 -27.98 45.79 28.86
CA GLN A 234 -27.52 46.01 27.47
C GLN A 234 -27.58 44.74 26.60
N ILE A 235 -28.74 44.10 26.57
CA ILE A 235 -28.94 42.80 25.87
C ILE A 235 -28.63 42.92 24.37
N LEU A 236 -29.06 44.03 23.73
CA LEU A 236 -28.83 44.23 22.30
C LEU A 236 -27.34 44.28 21.95
N MET A 237 -26.56 44.94 22.81
CA MET A 237 -25.10 45.06 22.62
C MET A 237 -24.43 43.68 22.61
N ILE A 238 -24.75 42.81 23.58
CA ILE A 238 -24.13 41.49 23.68
C ILE A 238 -24.58 40.58 22.53
N VAL A 239 -25.86 40.63 22.11
CA VAL A 239 -26.38 39.87 20.97
C VAL A 239 -25.67 40.26 19.68
N LEU A 240 -25.48 41.58 19.44
CA LEU A 240 -24.73 42.07 18.27
C LEU A 240 -23.27 41.65 18.32
N LEU A 241 -22.67 41.63 19.50
CA LEU A 241 -21.27 41.20 19.71
C LEU A 241 -21.12 39.70 19.42
N ILE A 242 -22.02 38.86 19.94
CA ILE A 242 -22.04 37.41 19.64
C ILE A 242 -22.21 37.17 18.15
N ALA A 243 -23.23 37.82 17.55
CA ALA A 243 -23.49 37.70 16.10
C ALA A 243 -22.28 38.17 15.27
N GLY A 244 -21.61 39.25 15.69
CA GLY A 244 -20.39 39.76 15.05
C GLY A 244 -19.23 38.78 15.13
N VAL A 245 -19.00 38.16 16.30
CA VAL A 245 -17.96 37.14 16.50
C VAL A 245 -18.22 35.90 15.63
N ASP A 246 -19.46 35.42 15.61
CA ASP A 246 -19.83 34.24 14.82
C ASP A 246 -19.74 34.53 13.31
N LEU A 247 -20.19 35.72 12.87
CA LEU A 247 -20.07 36.17 11.47
C LEU A 247 -18.61 36.30 11.05
N ALA A 248 -17.77 36.94 11.88
CA ALA A 248 -16.32 37.05 11.61
C ALA A 248 -15.66 35.66 11.52
N GLY A 249 -15.97 34.77 12.45
CA GLY A 249 -15.51 33.37 12.40
C GLY A 249 -15.99 32.62 11.14
N MET A 250 -17.23 32.85 10.70
CA MET A 250 -17.77 32.29 9.46
C MET A 250 -17.03 32.83 8.23
N LEU A 251 -16.81 34.13 8.12
CA LEU A 251 -16.09 34.75 7.01
C LEU A 251 -14.66 34.23 6.89
N ILE A 252 -13.97 34.08 8.02
CA ILE A 252 -12.60 33.54 8.06
C ILE A 252 -12.59 32.07 7.59
N ARG A 253 -13.57 31.25 8.01
CA ARG A 253 -13.72 29.87 7.51
C ARG A 253 -13.97 29.81 6.03
N ILE A 254 -14.80 30.71 5.47
CA ILE A 254 -15.04 30.80 4.02
C ILE A 254 -13.73 31.14 3.30
N ILE A 255 -12.98 32.11 3.76
CA ILE A 255 -11.68 32.52 3.18
C ILE A 255 -10.72 31.31 3.19
N SER A 256 -10.60 30.62 4.33
CA SER A 256 -9.79 29.41 4.46
C SER A 256 -10.22 28.32 3.46
N GLY A 257 -11.53 28.08 3.34
CA GLY A 257 -12.11 27.14 2.39
C GLY A 257 -11.79 27.49 0.94
N ILE A 258 -11.93 28.74 0.55
CA ILE A 258 -11.61 29.22 -0.82
C ILE A 258 -10.12 29.01 -1.13
N ILE A 259 -9.22 29.34 -0.21
CA ILE A 259 -7.78 29.17 -0.40
C ILE A 259 -7.45 27.69 -0.53
N THR A 260 -7.96 26.85 0.35
CA THR A 260 -7.75 25.40 0.34
C THR A 260 -8.27 24.78 -0.95
N SER A 261 -9.48 25.17 -1.39
CA SER A 261 -10.12 24.67 -2.62
C SER A 261 -9.39 25.08 -3.90
N LYS A 262 -8.61 26.16 -3.89
CA LYS A 262 -7.78 26.56 -5.02
C LYS A 262 -6.44 25.82 -5.06
N ILE A 263 -5.82 25.58 -3.91
CA ILE A 263 -4.44 25.10 -3.83
C ILE A 263 -4.35 23.57 -3.88
N VAL A 264 -5.17 22.88 -3.08
CA VAL A 264 -5.07 21.42 -3.00
C VAL A 264 -5.32 20.72 -4.34
N PRO A 265 -6.30 21.11 -5.16
CA PRO A 265 -6.47 20.56 -6.51
C PRO A 265 -5.24 20.79 -7.41
N VAL A 266 -4.62 21.95 -7.34
CA VAL A 266 -3.42 22.26 -8.16
C VAL A 266 -2.25 21.36 -7.74
N VAL A 267 -2.03 21.19 -6.44
CA VAL A 267 -1.00 20.29 -5.92
C VAL A 267 -1.27 18.85 -6.36
N THR A 268 -2.51 18.39 -6.23
CA THR A 268 -2.91 17.02 -6.64
C THR A 268 -2.77 16.82 -8.14
N HIS A 269 -3.17 17.82 -8.95
CA HIS A 269 -2.98 17.79 -10.40
C HIS A 269 -1.50 17.66 -10.77
N ARG A 270 -0.63 18.51 -10.21
CA ARG A 270 0.83 18.42 -10.43
C ARG A 270 1.39 17.06 -10.04
N LEU A 271 0.90 16.50 -8.93
CA LEU A 271 1.32 15.18 -8.48
C LEU A 271 0.90 14.08 -9.47
N ARG A 272 -0.34 14.12 -9.97
CA ARG A 272 -0.83 13.19 -11.01
C ARG A 272 -0.02 13.29 -12.30
N VAL A 273 0.23 14.50 -12.78
CA VAL A 273 1.06 14.73 -13.98
C VAL A 273 2.47 14.18 -13.77
N LYS A 274 3.07 14.42 -12.58
CA LYS A 274 4.41 13.93 -12.26
C LYS A 274 4.48 12.40 -12.22
N ILE A 275 3.45 11.74 -11.65
CA ILE A 275 3.37 10.27 -11.63
C ILE A 275 3.20 9.73 -13.04
N PHE A 276 2.29 10.31 -13.82
CA PHE A 276 2.08 9.90 -15.20
C PHE A 276 3.33 10.08 -16.06
N SER A 277 4.01 11.23 -15.94
CA SER A 277 5.30 11.48 -16.60
C SER A 277 6.38 10.48 -16.16
N SER A 278 6.42 10.09 -14.88
CA SER A 278 7.34 9.06 -14.41
C SER A 278 7.01 7.69 -15.01
N LEU A 279 5.73 7.32 -15.05
CA LEU A 279 5.30 6.07 -15.69
C LEU A 279 5.72 6.00 -17.16
N GLN A 280 5.58 7.11 -17.91
CA GLN A 280 5.98 7.15 -19.33
C GLN A 280 7.50 7.00 -19.57
N ARG A 281 8.31 7.26 -18.54
CA ARG A 281 9.77 7.11 -18.60
C ARG A 281 10.26 5.73 -18.18
N LEU A 282 9.40 4.91 -17.58
CA LEU A 282 9.76 3.58 -17.13
C LEU A 282 9.83 2.60 -18.30
N SER A 283 10.73 1.64 -18.19
CA SER A 283 10.92 0.58 -19.18
C SER A 283 9.77 -0.44 -19.15
N LEU A 284 9.63 -1.21 -20.22
CA LEU A 284 8.52 -2.14 -20.39
C LEU A 284 8.46 -3.23 -19.29
N ASP A 285 9.60 -3.63 -18.75
CA ASP A 285 9.71 -4.58 -17.64
C ASP A 285 8.96 -4.13 -16.37
N PHE A 286 8.85 -2.82 -16.13
CA PHE A 286 8.06 -2.30 -15.01
C PHE A 286 6.57 -2.64 -15.13
N PHE A 287 6.06 -2.75 -16.35
CA PHE A 287 4.64 -3.04 -16.66
C PHE A 287 4.38 -4.55 -16.74
N THR A 288 5.40 -5.34 -17.05
CA THR A 288 5.31 -6.80 -17.13
C THR A 288 4.95 -7.37 -15.76
N GLY A 289 3.94 -8.20 -15.69
CA GLY A 289 3.44 -8.80 -14.43
C GLY A 289 2.60 -7.88 -13.55
N LYS A 290 2.44 -6.58 -13.90
CA LYS A 290 1.56 -5.66 -13.17
C LYS A 290 0.25 -5.44 -13.91
N GLN A 291 -0.86 -5.61 -13.20
CA GLN A 291 -2.18 -5.33 -13.79
C GLN A 291 -2.32 -3.82 -14.04
N THR A 292 -2.67 -3.43 -15.25
CA THR A 292 -2.89 -2.03 -15.66
C THR A 292 -3.89 -1.30 -14.74
N GLY A 293 -4.96 -1.98 -14.31
CA GLY A 293 -5.92 -1.43 -13.34
C GLY A 293 -5.30 -1.06 -11.99
N SER A 294 -4.28 -1.79 -11.54
CA SER A 294 -3.52 -1.46 -10.31
C SER A 294 -2.76 -0.14 -10.48
N LEU A 295 -2.10 0.07 -11.62
CA LEU A 295 -1.37 1.31 -11.91
C LEU A 295 -2.31 2.50 -12.07
N MET A 296 -3.44 2.34 -12.77
CA MET A 296 -4.49 3.36 -12.85
C MET A 296 -5.02 3.75 -11.47
N SER A 297 -5.27 2.77 -10.60
CA SER A 297 -5.71 3.02 -9.22
C SER A 297 -4.68 3.82 -8.42
N ARG A 298 -3.37 3.65 -8.67
CA ARG A 298 -2.32 4.45 -8.03
C ARG A 298 -2.34 5.92 -8.50
N VAL A 299 -2.59 6.16 -9.78
CA VAL A 299 -2.66 7.53 -10.33
C VAL A 299 -3.93 8.23 -9.86
N ASP A 300 -5.08 7.57 -9.82
CA ASP A 300 -6.35 8.21 -9.50
C ASP A 300 -6.72 8.09 -8.02
N ARG A 301 -6.98 6.86 -7.52
CA ARG A 301 -7.49 6.64 -6.16
C ARG A 301 -6.50 7.04 -5.07
N ASP A 302 -5.20 6.74 -5.24
CA ASP A 302 -4.19 7.11 -4.27
C ASP A 302 -3.98 8.63 -4.24
N SER A 303 -4.00 9.31 -5.40
CA SER A 303 -4.00 10.78 -5.47
C SER A 303 -5.22 11.38 -4.78
N GLN A 304 -6.40 10.77 -4.95
CA GLN A 304 -7.64 11.22 -4.31
C GLN A 304 -7.58 11.07 -2.78
N ASN A 305 -6.98 9.98 -2.27
CA ASN A 305 -6.78 9.81 -0.82
C ASN A 305 -5.87 10.91 -0.23
N ILE A 306 -4.84 11.33 -0.97
CA ILE A 306 -3.98 12.45 -0.58
C ILE A 306 -4.74 13.77 -0.65
N TYR A 307 -5.52 13.99 -1.70
CA TYR A 307 -6.37 15.17 -1.84
C TYR A 307 -7.29 15.35 -0.62
N TRP A 308 -8.11 14.33 -0.27
CA TRP A 308 -9.02 14.39 0.86
C TRP A 308 -8.30 14.56 2.19
N PHE A 309 -7.10 14.00 2.32
CA PHE A 309 -6.31 14.18 3.53
C PHE A 309 -5.92 15.65 3.74
N PHE A 310 -5.46 16.32 2.71
CA PHE A 310 -5.04 17.73 2.80
C PHE A 310 -6.20 18.73 2.73
N THR A 311 -7.31 18.40 2.07
CA THR A 311 -8.49 19.28 1.98
C THR A 311 -9.31 19.28 3.27
N ASP A 312 -9.52 18.11 3.86
CA ASP A 312 -10.45 17.96 4.98
C ASP A 312 -9.72 17.66 6.28
N ILE A 313 -8.85 16.62 6.28
CA ILE A 313 -8.34 16.06 7.53
C ILE A 313 -7.31 16.97 8.19
N VAL A 314 -6.39 17.55 7.43
CA VAL A 314 -5.36 18.43 7.98
C VAL A 314 -5.94 19.72 8.54
N PRO A 315 -6.78 20.48 7.79
CA PRO A 315 -7.40 21.69 8.34
C PRO A 315 -8.28 21.41 9.56
N TYR A 316 -9.12 20.37 9.46
CA TYR A 316 -10.01 20.00 10.58
C TYR A 316 -9.21 19.53 11.79
N GLY A 317 -8.12 18.78 11.60
CA GLY A 317 -7.22 18.35 12.65
C GLY A 317 -6.52 19.49 13.36
N LEU A 318 -5.99 20.44 12.61
CA LEU A 318 -5.35 21.62 13.18
C LEU A 318 -6.35 22.48 13.95
N THR A 319 -7.55 22.70 13.39
CA THR A 319 -8.64 23.40 14.09
C THR A 319 -8.96 22.72 15.43
N ASN A 320 -9.05 21.39 15.46
CA ASN A 320 -9.36 20.65 16.68
C ASN A 320 -8.21 20.71 17.72
N VAL A 321 -6.95 20.70 17.28
CA VAL A 321 -5.80 20.90 18.18
C VAL A 321 -5.88 22.28 18.86
N PHE A 322 -6.08 23.34 18.07
CA PHE A 322 -6.17 24.70 18.62
C PHE A 322 -7.40 24.89 19.52
N LYS A 323 -8.55 24.28 19.15
CA LYS A 323 -9.76 24.29 20.00
C LYS A 323 -9.49 23.61 21.34
N ILE A 324 -8.91 22.41 21.38
CA ILE A 324 -8.64 21.71 22.66
C ILE A 324 -7.74 22.54 23.55
N VAL A 325 -6.65 23.09 23.00
CA VAL A 325 -5.73 23.91 23.76
C VAL A 325 -6.42 25.17 24.30
N GLY A 326 -7.18 25.87 23.43
CA GLY A 326 -7.90 27.07 23.82
C GLY A 326 -8.99 26.79 24.87
N ILE A 327 -9.78 25.75 24.70
CA ILE A 327 -10.80 25.30 25.66
C ILE A 327 -10.15 24.98 27.00
N ALA A 328 -9.07 24.21 27.03
CA ALA A 328 -8.40 23.82 28.25
C ALA A 328 -7.86 25.06 29.03
N VAL A 329 -7.24 25.99 28.30
CA VAL A 329 -6.72 27.24 28.92
C VAL A 329 -7.87 28.04 29.54
N ILE A 330 -8.96 28.29 28.78
CA ILE A 330 -10.06 29.12 29.30
C ILE A 330 -10.81 28.41 30.45
N MET A 331 -11.06 27.12 30.34
CA MET A 331 -11.70 26.37 31.42
C MET A 331 -10.91 26.48 32.74
N LEU A 332 -9.57 26.36 32.66
CA LEU A 332 -8.70 26.50 33.84
C LEU A 332 -8.71 27.92 34.46
N THR A 333 -8.91 28.96 33.64
CA THR A 333 -9.05 30.34 34.15
C THR A 333 -10.42 30.57 34.81
N LEU A 334 -11.48 29.93 34.33
CA LEU A 334 -12.84 30.08 34.89
C LEU A 334 -13.00 29.36 36.23
N SER A 335 -12.60 28.12 36.33
CA SER A 335 -12.62 27.36 37.59
C SER A 335 -11.65 26.17 37.50
N PRO A 336 -10.45 26.25 38.11
CA PRO A 336 -9.47 25.18 38.04
C PRO A 336 -9.99 23.83 38.55
N LEU A 337 -10.77 23.85 39.65
CA LEU A 337 -11.28 22.63 40.29
C LEU A 337 -12.29 21.88 39.40
N LEU A 338 -13.30 22.59 38.86
CA LEU A 338 -14.28 21.99 37.96
C LEU A 338 -13.65 21.55 36.63
N SER A 339 -12.75 22.37 36.09
CA SER A 339 -12.04 22.07 34.83
C SER A 339 -11.21 20.82 34.94
N LEU A 340 -10.48 20.61 36.04
CA LEU A 340 -9.71 19.40 36.27
C LEU A 340 -10.62 18.16 36.33
N GLY A 341 -11.77 18.28 37.03
CA GLY A 341 -12.77 17.21 37.06
C GLY A 341 -13.33 16.85 35.68
N ILE A 342 -13.63 17.87 34.87
CA ILE A 342 -14.13 17.70 33.49
C ILE A 342 -13.07 17.04 32.59
N ILE A 343 -11.82 17.55 32.64
CA ILE A 343 -10.70 17.00 31.85
C ILE A 343 -10.45 15.53 32.23
N LEU A 344 -10.44 15.21 33.52
CA LEU A 344 -10.26 13.83 34.00
C LEU A 344 -11.38 12.90 33.44
N THR A 345 -12.62 13.37 33.49
CA THR A 345 -13.76 12.60 33.02
C THR A 345 -13.72 12.40 31.51
N ILE A 346 -13.44 13.44 30.74
CA ILE A 346 -13.24 13.35 29.29
C ILE A 346 -12.14 12.36 28.95
N THR A 347 -11.01 12.43 29.66
CA THR A 347 -9.89 11.49 29.47
C THR A 347 -10.28 10.06 29.77
N MET A 348 -11.10 9.82 30.78
CA MET A 348 -11.62 8.48 31.13
C MET A 348 -12.53 7.94 30.02
N ILE A 349 -13.43 8.77 29.49
CA ILE A 349 -14.31 8.42 28.38
C ILE A 349 -13.48 8.05 27.15
N GLU A 350 -12.46 8.82 26.81
CA GLU A 350 -11.56 8.56 25.68
C GLU A 350 -10.81 7.24 25.82
N ILE A 351 -10.35 6.90 27.01
CA ILE A 351 -9.72 5.59 27.27
C ILE A 351 -10.71 4.45 26.99
N VAL A 352 -11.97 4.58 27.40
CA VAL A 352 -13.02 3.58 27.15
C VAL A 352 -13.31 3.47 25.65
N GLN A 353 -13.48 4.61 24.97
CA GLN A 353 -13.69 4.63 23.52
C GLN A 353 -12.51 4.02 22.78
N HIS A 354 -11.27 4.39 23.13
CA HIS A 354 -10.07 3.83 22.49
C HIS A 354 -10.00 2.30 22.63
N ARG A 355 -10.32 1.74 23.81
CA ARG A 355 -10.39 0.28 24.03
C ARG A 355 -11.47 -0.37 23.19
N PHE A 356 -12.64 0.26 23.09
CA PHE A 356 -13.74 -0.20 22.25
C PHE A 356 -13.33 -0.25 20.78
N TYR A 357 -12.79 0.84 20.22
CA TYR A 357 -12.35 0.88 18.83
C TYR A 357 -11.20 -0.09 18.54
N LYS A 358 -10.28 -0.28 19.49
CA LYS A 358 -9.23 -1.29 19.36
C LYS A 358 -9.79 -2.71 19.26
N SER A 359 -10.84 -3.03 20.01
CA SER A 359 -11.58 -4.31 19.89
C SER A 359 -12.25 -4.45 18.54
N GLN A 360 -12.88 -3.37 18.05
CA GLN A 360 -13.55 -3.34 16.74
C GLN A 360 -12.60 -3.54 15.56
N ARG A 361 -11.36 -3.06 15.63
CA ARG A 361 -10.36 -3.20 14.55
C ARG A 361 -10.15 -4.66 14.11
N LYS A 362 -10.28 -5.64 15.03
CA LYS A 362 -10.19 -7.06 14.67
C LYS A 362 -11.37 -7.51 13.79
N LEU A 363 -12.57 -7.03 14.08
CA LEU A 363 -13.77 -7.33 13.28
C LEU A 363 -13.69 -6.63 11.91
N TYR A 364 -13.28 -5.38 11.87
CA TYR A 364 -13.07 -4.67 10.60
C TYR A 364 -12.05 -5.38 9.69
N ARG A 365 -10.95 -5.89 10.25
CA ARG A 365 -9.99 -6.69 9.46
C ARG A 365 -10.62 -7.96 8.89
N LYS A 366 -11.44 -8.68 9.70
CA LYS A 366 -12.16 -9.85 9.20
C LYS A 366 -13.16 -9.48 8.11
N PHE A 367 -13.86 -8.37 8.27
CA PHE A 367 -14.77 -7.84 7.26
C PHE A 367 -14.02 -7.50 5.96
N ASP A 368 -12.86 -6.83 6.05
CA ASP A 368 -12.03 -6.50 4.88
C ASP A 368 -11.55 -7.76 4.15
N VAL A 369 -11.19 -8.83 4.88
CA VAL A 369 -10.79 -10.11 4.27
C VAL A 369 -11.98 -10.77 3.58
N ALA A 370 -13.14 -10.87 4.23
CA ALA A 370 -14.34 -11.45 3.65
C ALA A 370 -14.83 -10.68 2.41
N THR A 371 -14.77 -9.35 2.46
CA THR A 371 -15.14 -8.48 1.31
C THR A 371 -14.17 -8.69 0.14
N ARG A 372 -12.86 -8.80 0.39
CA ARG A 372 -11.89 -9.11 -0.66
C ARG A 372 -12.16 -10.47 -1.29
N SER A 373 -12.50 -11.48 -0.47
CA SER A 373 -12.85 -12.81 -0.97
C SER A 373 -14.10 -12.78 -1.86
N ALA A 374 -15.15 -12.03 -1.47
CA ALA A 374 -16.34 -11.85 -2.31
C ALA A 374 -16.02 -11.12 -3.62
N ASN A 375 -15.20 -10.06 -3.56
CA ASN A 375 -14.76 -9.30 -4.74
C ASN A 375 -13.88 -10.14 -5.67
N SER A 376 -13.07 -11.06 -5.15
CA SER A 376 -12.29 -11.99 -5.96
C SER A 376 -13.19 -12.92 -6.77
N VAL A 377 -14.23 -13.49 -6.14
CA VAL A 377 -15.22 -14.31 -6.85
C VAL A 377 -15.95 -13.51 -7.94
N LEU A 378 -16.33 -12.25 -7.62
CA LEU A 378 -16.95 -11.36 -8.61
C LEU A 378 -16.04 -11.11 -9.81
N SER A 379 -14.76 -10.80 -9.55
CA SER A 379 -13.77 -10.57 -10.62
C SER A 379 -13.56 -11.81 -11.48
N ASP A 380 -13.45 -12.99 -10.87
CA ASP A 380 -13.34 -14.28 -11.52
C ASP A 380 -14.50 -14.51 -12.50
N VAL A 381 -15.73 -14.37 -11.99
CA VAL A 381 -16.96 -14.59 -12.78
C VAL A 381 -17.05 -13.59 -13.92
N MET A 382 -16.72 -12.32 -13.70
CA MET A 382 -16.77 -11.29 -14.75
C MET A 382 -15.74 -11.57 -15.85
N ASN A 383 -14.54 -11.98 -15.50
CA ASN A 383 -13.49 -12.34 -16.47
C ASN A 383 -13.84 -13.64 -17.21
N GLY A 384 -14.46 -14.60 -16.52
CA GLY A 384 -14.88 -15.90 -17.07
C GLY A 384 -16.31 -15.93 -17.62
N GLN A 385 -16.97 -14.79 -17.86
CA GLN A 385 -18.40 -14.72 -18.22
C GLN A 385 -18.77 -15.57 -19.44
N ARG A 386 -17.88 -15.66 -20.45
CA ARG A 386 -18.10 -16.53 -21.62
C ARG A 386 -18.23 -18.00 -21.23
N VAL A 387 -17.40 -18.46 -20.30
CA VAL A 387 -17.40 -19.85 -19.81
C VAL A 387 -18.68 -20.11 -19.01
N VAL A 388 -19.05 -19.18 -18.11
CA VAL A 388 -20.30 -19.29 -17.32
C VAL A 388 -21.50 -19.41 -18.23
N LYS A 389 -21.59 -18.56 -19.27
CA LYS A 389 -22.68 -18.59 -20.27
C LYS A 389 -22.67 -19.84 -21.14
N ALA A 390 -21.47 -20.26 -21.59
CA ALA A 390 -21.35 -21.45 -22.46
C ALA A 390 -21.83 -22.74 -21.77
N PHE A 391 -21.64 -22.82 -20.42
CA PHE A 391 -22.02 -24.00 -19.64
C PHE A 391 -23.34 -23.82 -18.86
N ALA A 392 -24.06 -22.69 -19.04
CA ALA A 392 -25.31 -22.35 -18.31
C ALA A 392 -25.16 -22.51 -16.79
N ARG A 393 -24.08 -21.97 -16.22
CA ARG A 393 -23.74 -22.12 -14.79
C ARG A 393 -24.01 -20.85 -13.96
N GLU A 394 -24.83 -19.92 -14.45
CA GLU A 394 -25.13 -18.65 -13.77
C GLU A 394 -25.61 -18.84 -12.35
N GLN A 395 -26.54 -19.77 -12.14
CA GLN A 395 -27.12 -20.01 -10.82
C GLN A 395 -26.05 -20.48 -9.81
N ARG A 396 -25.15 -21.33 -10.23
CA ARG A 396 -24.04 -21.82 -9.41
C ARG A 396 -23.09 -20.68 -8.99
N GLU A 397 -22.76 -19.79 -9.91
CA GLU A 397 -21.88 -18.66 -9.61
C GLU A 397 -22.59 -17.60 -8.73
N ILE A 398 -23.91 -17.42 -8.88
CA ILE A 398 -24.72 -16.59 -7.97
C ILE A 398 -24.67 -17.17 -6.55
N GLU A 399 -24.83 -18.48 -6.38
CA GLU A 399 -24.75 -19.15 -5.09
C GLU A 399 -23.33 -19.03 -4.48
N ARG A 400 -22.28 -19.24 -5.28
CA ARG A 400 -20.88 -19.08 -4.87
C ARG A 400 -20.59 -17.66 -4.36
N TYR A 401 -21.05 -16.63 -5.07
CA TYR A 401 -20.91 -15.24 -4.67
C TYR A 401 -21.74 -14.94 -3.41
N SER A 402 -22.99 -15.41 -3.36
CA SER A 402 -23.90 -15.22 -2.23
C SER A 402 -23.33 -15.77 -0.92
N LEU A 403 -22.72 -16.95 -0.95
CA LEU A 403 -22.05 -17.54 0.22
C LEU A 403 -20.95 -16.63 0.77
N LYS A 404 -20.08 -16.12 -0.12
CA LYS A 404 -18.98 -15.23 0.28
C LYS A 404 -19.49 -13.86 0.75
N ASN A 405 -20.49 -13.32 0.08
CA ASN A 405 -21.12 -12.06 0.47
C ASN A 405 -21.87 -12.17 1.80
N THR A 406 -22.50 -13.32 2.07
CA THR A 406 -23.17 -13.58 3.35
C THR A 406 -22.18 -13.61 4.51
N GLU A 407 -20.96 -14.15 4.31
CA GLU A 407 -19.90 -14.10 5.31
C GLU A 407 -19.53 -12.63 5.63
N ALA A 408 -19.32 -11.79 4.62
CA ALA A 408 -19.04 -10.36 4.80
C ALA A 408 -20.21 -9.66 5.51
N TYR A 409 -21.46 -9.93 5.09
CA TYR A 409 -22.67 -9.40 5.70
C TYR A 409 -22.78 -9.76 7.19
N THR A 410 -22.57 -11.01 7.56
CA THR A 410 -22.68 -11.47 8.96
C THR A 410 -21.65 -10.78 9.86
N ILE A 411 -20.42 -10.58 9.37
CA ILE A 411 -19.38 -9.86 10.11
C ILE A 411 -19.78 -8.38 10.26
N ASN A 412 -20.23 -7.74 9.17
CA ASN A 412 -20.66 -6.34 9.19
C ASN A 412 -21.86 -6.13 10.13
N SER A 413 -22.82 -7.04 10.13
CA SER A 413 -23.95 -7.02 11.05
C SER A 413 -23.49 -7.08 12.52
N ARG A 414 -22.51 -7.93 12.84
CA ARG A 414 -21.91 -7.99 14.19
C ARG A 414 -21.20 -6.70 14.58
N ILE A 415 -20.53 -6.05 13.63
CA ILE A 415 -19.89 -4.74 13.85
C ILE A 415 -20.97 -3.71 14.19
N ASN A 416 -22.03 -3.62 13.36
CA ASN A 416 -23.11 -2.66 13.54
C ASN A 416 -23.90 -2.88 14.84
N LEU A 417 -24.18 -4.12 15.20
CA LEU A 417 -24.82 -4.46 16.48
C LEU A 417 -23.97 -4.02 17.69
N ARG A 418 -22.64 -4.24 17.63
CA ARG A 418 -21.76 -3.76 18.70
C ARG A 418 -21.72 -2.24 18.79
N ILE A 419 -21.70 -1.55 17.66
CA ILE A 419 -21.76 -0.09 17.60
C ILE A 419 -23.10 0.38 18.18
N ALA A 420 -24.23 -0.17 17.73
CA ALA A 420 -25.56 0.18 18.18
C ALA A 420 -25.76 -0.02 19.70
N ASN A 421 -25.13 -1.03 20.28
CA ASN A 421 -25.21 -1.29 21.72
C ASN A 421 -24.26 -0.41 22.55
N THR A 422 -23.07 -0.09 22.01
CA THR A 422 -22.01 0.57 22.80
C THR A 422 -22.07 2.09 22.70
N ILE A 423 -22.31 2.63 21.52
CA ILE A 423 -22.30 4.09 21.31
C ILE A 423 -23.37 4.80 22.16
N PRO A 424 -24.65 4.35 22.23
CA PRO A 424 -25.63 4.98 23.09
C PRO A 424 -25.25 4.94 24.58
N VAL A 425 -24.62 3.86 25.04
CA VAL A 425 -24.15 3.75 26.43
C VAL A 425 -23.09 4.80 26.74
N ILE A 426 -22.10 4.97 25.85
CA ILE A 426 -21.06 6.00 25.99
C ILE A 426 -21.67 7.39 26.00
N TRP A 427 -22.59 7.70 25.10
CA TRP A 427 -23.28 8.99 25.05
C TRP A 427 -24.17 9.24 26.28
N THR A 428 -24.86 8.21 26.78
CA THR A 428 -25.65 8.32 28.00
C THR A 428 -24.74 8.58 29.20
N PHE A 429 -23.62 7.87 29.31
CA PHE A 429 -22.63 8.12 30.35
C PHE A 429 -22.09 9.55 30.28
N TYR A 430 -21.74 10.05 29.10
CA TYR A 430 -21.33 11.43 28.89
C TYR A 430 -22.40 12.42 29.38
N ARG A 431 -23.67 12.21 29.03
CA ARG A 431 -24.80 13.06 29.50
C ARG A 431 -24.96 13.04 31.01
N VAL A 432 -24.86 11.88 31.64
CA VAL A 432 -24.93 11.75 33.12
C VAL A 432 -23.80 12.53 33.77
N VAL A 433 -22.58 12.39 33.27
CA VAL A 433 -21.42 13.13 33.79
C VAL A 433 -21.61 14.65 33.62
N ASN A 434 -22.11 15.10 32.48
CA ASN A 434 -22.40 16.52 32.26
C ASN A 434 -23.43 17.06 33.28
N LYS A 435 -24.46 16.25 33.62
CA LYS A 435 -25.43 16.59 34.69
C LYS A 435 -24.80 16.61 36.08
N LEU A 436 -23.84 15.72 36.36
CA LEU A 436 -23.10 15.76 37.63
C LEU A 436 -22.20 17.01 37.73
N VAL A 437 -21.51 17.39 36.65
CA VAL A 437 -20.73 18.63 36.57
C VAL A 437 -21.63 19.85 36.81
N PHE A 438 -22.82 19.86 36.15
CA PHE A 438 -23.80 20.91 36.39
C PHE A 438 -24.25 20.98 37.87
N PHE A 439 -24.55 19.83 38.48
CA PHE A 439 -24.96 19.76 39.89
C PHE A 439 -23.88 20.31 40.81
N VAL A 440 -22.64 19.83 40.67
CA VAL A 440 -21.50 20.32 41.51
C VAL A 440 -21.24 21.81 41.28
N GLY A 441 -21.27 22.25 40.02
CA GLY A 441 -21.13 23.65 39.65
C GLY A 441 -22.26 24.53 40.20
N ALA A 442 -23.52 24.06 40.17
CA ALA A 442 -24.64 24.79 40.77
C ALA A 442 -24.48 24.96 42.29
N VAL A 443 -24.02 23.90 42.99
CA VAL A 443 -23.70 24.02 44.43
C VAL A 443 -22.59 25.06 44.66
N MET A 444 -21.57 25.13 43.79
CA MET A 444 -20.51 26.14 43.88
C MET A 444 -21.04 27.54 43.60
N VAL A 445 -22.00 27.70 42.68
CA VAL A 445 -22.67 29.00 42.44
C VAL A 445 -23.48 29.43 43.66
N ILE A 446 -24.26 28.55 44.26
CA ILE A 446 -25.05 28.84 45.47
C ILE A 446 -24.14 29.26 46.66
N LYS A 447 -22.97 28.64 46.74
CA LYS A 447 -21.94 29.00 47.75
C LYS A 447 -21.11 30.25 47.41
N GLY A 448 -21.33 30.87 46.25
CA GLY A 448 -20.62 32.07 45.81
C GLY A 448 -19.19 31.86 45.36
N HIS A 449 -18.77 30.62 45.10
CA HIS A 449 -17.42 30.31 44.63
C HIS A 449 -17.21 30.61 43.12
N ILE A 450 -18.26 30.51 42.32
CA ILE A 450 -18.26 30.84 40.89
C ILE A 450 -19.56 31.54 40.52
N LEU A 451 -19.56 32.30 39.43
CA LEU A 451 -20.76 32.92 38.89
C LEU A 451 -21.52 31.93 37.96
N PHE A 452 -22.81 32.18 37.76
CA PHE A 452 -23.65 31.31 36.93
C PHE A 452 -23.21 31.29 35.46
N GLY A 453 -22.79 32.44 34.93
CA GLY A 453 -22.27 32.56 33.58
C GLY A 453 -20.98 31.76 33.38
N ALA A 454 -20.09 31.73 34.37
CA ALA A 454 -18.89 30.89 34.34
C ALA A 454 -19.25 29.40 34.31
N LEU A 455 -20.27 28.94 35.07
CA LEU A 455 -20.77 27.57 35.01
C LEU A 455 -21.34 27.26 33.64
N SER A 456 -22.16 28.15 33.08
CA SER A 456 -22.76 28.01 31.74
C SER A 456 -21.69 27.90 30.63
N ALA A 457 -20.63 28.73 30.71
CA ALA A 457 -19.50 28.66 29.81
C ALA A 457 -18.74 27.34 29.92
N LEU A 458 -18.48 26.83 31.14
CA LEU A 458 -17.85 25.52 31.36
C LEU A 458 -18.63 24.38 30.73
N LEU A 459 -19.98 24.40 30.82
CA LEU A 459 -20.83 23.39 30.18
C LEU A 459 -20.75 23.48 28.64
N SER A 460 -20.79 24.69 28.09
CA SER A 460 -20.63 24.92 26.65
C SER A 460 -19.28 24.43 26.14
N TYR A 461 -18.20 24.65 26.87
CA TYR A 461 -16.87 24.14 26.54
C TYR A 461 -16.78 22.61 26.63
N THR A 462 -17.51 21.99 27.58
CA THR A 462 -17.57 20.54 27.68
C THR A 462 -18.24 19.93 26.45
N GLU A 463 -19.32 20.52 25.95
CA GLU A 463 -19.96 20.10 24.70
C GLU A 463 -19.06 20.34 23.49
N MET A 464 -18.42 21.49 23.40
CA MET A 464 -17.52 21.85 22.31
C MET A 464 -16.27 20.95 22.22
N ALA A 465 -15.85 20.33 23.33
CA ALA A 465 -14.71 19.41 23.35
C ALA A 465 -15.00 18.03 22.74
N VAL A 466 -16.27 17.67 22.52
CA VAL A 466 -16.68 16.35 21.99
C VAL A 466 -16.17 16.11 20.57
N ASP A 467 -16.33 17.10 19.68
CA ASP A 467 -15.93 16.96 18.28
C ASP A 467 -14.42 16.75 18.10
N PRO A 468 -13.52 17.55 18.74
CA PRO A 468 -12.11 17.28 18.74
C PRO A 468 -11.72 15.88 19.24
N ILE A 469 -12.38 15.39 20.27
CA ILE A 469 -12.11 14.07 20.86
C ILE A 469 -12.47 12.97 19.87
N ASN A 470 -13.66 13.04 19.28
CA ASN A 470 -14.10 12.10 18.25
C ASN A 470 -13.14 12.10 17.05
N PHE A 471 -12.64 13.25 16.63
CA PHE A 471 -11.67 13.36 15.55
C PHE A 471 -10.40 12.53 15.83
N PHE A 472 -9.82 12.62 17.01
CA PHE A 472 -8.60 11.90 17.37
C PHE A 472 -8.80 10.38 17.42
N THR A 473 -10.02 9.91 17.57
CA THR A 473 -10.35 8.50 17.58
C THR A 473 -10.20 7.85 16.19
N TRP A 474 -10.58 8.53 15.12
CA TRP A 474 -10.59 7.97 13.76
C TRP A 474 -9.48 8.49 12.84
N ILE A 475 -8.77 9.56 13.20
CA ILE A 475 -7.70 10.13 12.37
C ILE A 475 -6.60 9.11 12.03
N GLY A 476 -6.33 8.17 12.94
CA GLY A 476 -5.28 7.17 12.76
C GLY A 476 -5.47 6.28 11.54
N ASP A 477 -6.72 5.92 11.21
CA ASP A 477 -7.04 5.13 10.01
C ASP A 477 -6.83 5.97 8.73
N ARG A 478 -7.30 7.21 8.74
CA ARG A 478 -7.16 8.14 7.60
C ARG A 478 -5.68 8.47 7.34
N TRP A 479 -4.93 8.71 8.41
CA TRP A 479 -3.48 8.89 8.34
C TRP A 479 -2.79 7.69 7.70
N ALA A 480 -3.11 6.47 8.16
CA ALA A 480 -2.53 5.25 7.62
C ALA A 480 -2.83 5.11 6.11
N LYS A 481 -4.09 5.30 5.70
CA LYS A 481 -4.48 5.23 4.29
C LYS A 481 -3.76 6.25 3.41
N CYS A 482 -3.60 7.49 3.90
CA CYS A 482 -2.84 8.52 3.19
C CYS A 482 -1.36 8.16 3.05
N MET A 483 -0.73 7.66 4.13
CA MET A 483 0.69 7.28 4.09
C MET A 483 0.93 6.06 3.20
N ASP A 484 0.03 5.09 3.21
CA ASP A 484 0.12 3.92 2.34
C ASP A 484 -0.08 4.31 0.86
N ALA A 485 -1.02 5.22 0.55
CA ALA A 485 -1.20 5.80 -0.77
C ALA A 485 0.05 6.56 -1.24
N ALA A 486 0.58 7.44 -0.39
CA ALA A 486 1.79 8.20 -0.68
C ALA A 486 3.01 7.31 -0.92
N SER A 487 3.17 6.23 -0.13
CA SER A 487 4.26 5.27 -0.31
C SER A 487 4.22 4.60 -1.69
N ARG A 488 3.02 4.15 -2.13
CA ARG A 488 2.84 3.55 -3.47
C ARG A 488 3.11 4.54 -4.60
N MET A 489 2.76 5.82 -4.41
CA MET A 489 3.04 6.86 -5.40
C MET A 489 4.53 7.18 -5.47
N PHE A 490 5.21 7.29 -4.32
CA PHE A 490 6.66 7.50 -4.29
C PHE A 490 7.44 6.31 -4.85
N GLU A 491 6.92 5.10 -4.72
CA GLU A 491 7.48 3.92 -5.38
C GLU A 491 7.59 4.11 -6.91
N ILE A 492 6.56 4.69 -7.54
CA ILE A 492 6.57 4.98 -8.97
C ILE A 492 7.53 6.15 -9.27
N LEU A 493 7.50 7.20 -8.46
CA LEU A 493 8.32 8.39 -8.67
C LEU A 493 9.84 8.11 -8.51
N ASP A 494 10.19 7.12 -7.70
CA ASP A 494 11.56 6.71 -7.41
C ASP A 494 12.03 5.55 -8.29
N ALA A 495 11.12 4.97 -9.07
CA ALA A 495 11.46 3.91 -10.00
C ALA A 495 12.41 4.45 -11.09
N LEU A 496 13.49 3.73 -11.29
CA LEU A 496 14.43 4.02 -12.36
C LEU A 496 14.16 3.09 -13.55
N PRO A 497 14.23 3.61 -14.78
CA PRO A 497 14.13 2.76 -15.95
C PRO A 497 15.35 1.82 -16.02
N THR A 498 15.13 0.57 -16.41
CA THR A 498 16.18 -0.42 -16.66
C THR A 498 16.88 -0.16 -17.97
N VAL A 499 16.12 0.24 -19.00
CA VAL A 499 16.66 0.69 -20.28
C VAL A 499 16.81 2.20 -20.23
N LYS A 500 18.08 2.68 -20.26
CA LYS A 500 18.43 4.10 -20.17
C LYS A 500 19.11 4.58 -21.44
N GLU A 501 18.79 5.79 -21.84
CA GLU A 501 19.57 6.50 -22.85
C GLU A 501 20.91 6.95 -22.26
N GLU A 502 21.97 6.87 -23.03
CA GLU A 502 23.27 7.42 -22.62
C GLU A 502 23.23 8.95 -22.52
N GLU A 503 24.08 9.55 -21.69
CA GLU A 503 24.14 11.02 -21.53
C GLU A 503 24.52 11.74 -22.84
N HIS A 504 25.32 11.07 -23.70
CA HIS A 504 25.74 11.58 -25.00
C HIS A 504 25.43 10.55 -26.09
N PRO A 505 24.16 10.39 -26.49
CA PRO A 505 23.79 9.37 -27.47
C PRO A 505 24.29 9.77 -28.88
N VAL A 506 24.58 8.75 -29.67
CA VAL A 506 24.92 8.92 -31.08
C VAL A 506 23.64 9.23 -31.87
N ARG A 507 23.65 10.30 -32.64
CA ARG A 507 22.60 10.68 -33.56
C ARG A 507 22.77 10.03 -34.91
N ILE A 508 21.73 9.39 -35.42
CA ILE A 508 21.72 8.73 -36.74
C ILE A 508 20.45 9.15 -37.46
N GLU A 509 20.57 10.08 -38.38
CA GLU A 509 19.38 10.57 -39.13
C GLU A 509 18.81 9.55 -40.12
N ASN A 510 19.70 8.83 -40.83
CA ASN A 510 19.31 7.84 -41.83
C ASN A 510 19.96 6.49 -41.54
N MET A 511 19.18 5.52 -41.12
CA MET A 511 19.61 4.14 -40.88
C MET A 511 19.49 3.32 -42.17
N ARG A 512 20.55 2.58 -42.53
CA ARG A 512 20.49 1.61 -43.66
C ARG A 512 19.74 0.36 -43.28
N GLY A 513 19.77 0.00 -41.98
CA GLY A 513 19.01 -1.12 -41.41
C GLY A 513 19.79 -2.44 -41.41
N GLU A 514 21.12 -2.42 -41.43
CA GLU A 514 21.91 -3.62 -41.14
C GLU A 514 21.93 -3.85 -39.63
N ILE A 515 21.42 -5.02 -39.15
CA ILE A 515 21.36 -5.37 -37.73
C ILE A 515 22.27 -6.59 -37.50
N GLU A 516 23.15 -6.49 -36.49
CA GLU A 516 24.03 -7.60 -36.12
C GLU A 516 23.89 -7.90 -34.63
N LEU A 517 23.58 -9.15 -34.29
CA LEU A 517 23.57 -9.71 -32.94
C LEU A 517 24.88 -10.46 -32.74
N LYS A 518 25.64 -10.15 -31.68
CA LYS A 518 26.93 -10.79 -31.34
C LYS A 518 26.81 -11.44 -29.96
N ASN A 519 26.76 -12.78 -29.96
CA ASN A 519 26.71 -13.59 -28.72
C ASN A 519 25.64 -13.10 -27.73
N VAL A 520 24.47 -12.75 -28.26
CA VAL A 520 23.39 -12.16 -27.47
C VAL A 520 22.77 -13.18 -26.54
N SER A 521 22.70 -12.83 -25.26
CA SER A 521 21.96 -13.58 -24.24
C SER A 521 20.97 -12.66 -23.55
N PHE A 522 19.82 -13.21 -23.19
CA PHE A 522 18.78 -12.43 -22.53
C PHE A 522 17.88 -13.30 -21.64
N GLU A 523 17.51 -12.73 -20.50
CA GLU A 523 16.53 -13.29 -19.56
C GLU A 523 15.61 -12.17 -19.08
N TYR A 524 14.29 -12.45 -18.98
CA TYR A 524 13.34 -11.52 -18.34
C TYR A 524 13.45 -11.57 -16.81
N GLU A 525 13.71 -12.76 -16.29
CA GLU A 525 13.92 -13.02 -14.86
C GLU A 525 15.29 -13.67 -14.68
N ALA A 526 16.02 -13.24 -13.66
CA ALA A 526 17.35 -13.75 -13.39
C ALA A 526 17.35 -15.28 -13.18
N GLY A 527 18.19 -15.99 -13.94
CA GLY A 527 18.27 -17.45 -13.91
C GLY A 527 17.36 -18.19 -14.90
N HIS A 528 16.54 -17.48 -15.67
CA HIS A 528 15.68 -18.05 -16.72
C HIS A 528 16.07 -17.53 -18.11
N PRO A 529 17.19 -18.02 -18.68
CA PRO A 529 17.68 -17.54 -19.98
C PRO A 529 16.76 -18.01 -21.12
N ILE A 530 16.18 -17.02 -21.82
CA ILE A 530 15.34 -17.23 -22.99
C ILE A 530 16.17 -17.23 -24.27
N ILE A 531 17.12 -16.30 -24.37
CA ILE A 531 18.08 -16.23 -25.48
C ILE A 531 19.46 -16.59 -24.92
N LYS A 532 20.12 -17.57 -25.57
CA LYS A 532 21.40 -18.11 -25.15
C LYS A 532 22.40 -17.99 -26.29
N ASN A 533 23.34 -17.04 -26.18
CA ASN A 533 24.50 -16.89 -27.07
C ASN A 533 24.13 -16.90 -28.58
N VAL A 534 23.13 -16.11 -28.98
CA VAL A 534 22.67 -16.01 -30.36
C VAL A 534 23.50 -15.00 -31.13
N SER A 535 24.01 -15.42 -32.28
CA SER A 535 24.67 -14.54 -33.26
C SER A 535 23.91 -14.61 -34.58
N LEU A 536 23.53 -13.45 -35.11
CA LEU A 536 22.73 -13.31 -36.32
C LEU A 536 23.08 -12.00 -37.01
N LYS A 537 23.25 -12.01 -38.32
CA LYS A 537 23.36 -10.81 -39.14
C LYS A 537 22.16 -10.68 -40.07
N VAL A 538 21.52 -9.53 -40.02
CA VAL A 538 20.39 -9.13 -40.86
C VAL A 538 20.90 -8.04 -41.81
N GLU A 539 20.99 -8.35 -43.11
CA GLU A 539 21.48 -7.40 -44.11
C GLU A 539 20.41 -6.37 -44.48
N ALA A 540 20.85 -5.15 -44.74
CA ALA A 540 19.96 -4.06 -45.14
C ALA A 540 19.18 -4.40 -46.41
N GLY A 541 17.88 -4.03 -46.43
CA GLY A 541 17.01 -4.19 -47.59
C GLY A 541 16.55 -5.63 -47.85
N LYS A 542 16.88 -6.59 -46.99
CA LYS A 542 16.44 -7.99 -47.11
C LYS A 542 15.37 -8.37 -46.10
N MET A 543 14.52 -9.33 -46.50
CA MET A 543 13.50 -9.91 -45.63
C MET A 543 14.02 -11.18 -44.95
N TYR A 544 13.84 -11.30 -43.66
CA TYR A 544 14.23 -12.45 -42.85
C TYR A 544 13.02 -13.02 -42.13
N GLY A 545 12.88 -14.33 -42.13
CA GLY A 545 11.86 -15.06 -41.39
C GLY A 545 12.45 -15.78 -40.20
N ILE A 546 11.97 -15.46 -38.97
CA ILE A 546 12.33 -16.17 -37.73
C ILE A 546 11.30 -17.24 -37.45
N VAL A 547 11.68 -18.52 -37.56
CA VAL A 547 10.82 -19.67 -37.34
C VAL A 547 11.26 -20.48 -36.12
N GLY A 548 10.33 -21.13 -35.46
CA GLY A 548 10.60 -21.95 -34.27
C GLY A 548 9.35 -22.25 -33.46
N LYS A 549 9.47 -23.13 -32.46
CA LYS A 549 8.38 -23.52 -31.57
C LYS A 549 7.89 -22.31 -30.75
N THR A 550 6.65 -22.39 -30.23
CA THR A 550 6.15 -21.40 -29.27
C THR A 550 7.09 -21.38 -28.03
N GLY A 551 7.45 -20.22 -27.54
CA GLY A 551 8.41 -20.07 -26.44
C GLY A 551 9.89 -20.07 -26.84
N ALA A 552 10.26 -20.28 -28.14
CA ALA A 552 11.64 -20.28 -28.58
C ALA A 552 12.34 -18.90 -28.62
N GLY A 553 11.72 -17.85 -28.09
CA GLY A 553 12.32 -16.51 -27.99
C GLY A 553 12.18 -15.62 -29.24
N LYS A 554 11.36 -15.98 -30.24
CA LYS A 554 11.19 -15.22 -31.50
C LYS A 554 10.79 -13.77 -31.26
N SER A 555 9.72 -13.54 -30.48
CA SER A 555 9.26 -12.19 -30.12
C SER A 555 10.25 -11.46 -29.22
N THR A 556 10.99 -12.21 -28.40
CA THR A 556 12.05 -11.64 -27.55
C THR A 556 13.17 -11.04 -28.37
N ILE A 557 13.63 -11.72 -29.44
CA ILE A 557 14.64 -11.19 -30.35
C ILE A 557 14.18 -9.88 -30.98
N ILE A 558 12.93 -9.80 -31.45
CA ILE A 558 12.36 -8.58 -32.03
C ILE A 558 12.32 -7.44 -30.99
N ASN A 559 11.89 -7.75 -29.76
CA ASN A 559 11.87 -6.78 -28.68
C ASN A 559 13.27 -6.25 -28.32
N LEU A 560 14.29 -7.10 -28.39
CA LEU A 560 15.70 -6.71 -28.17
C LEU A 560 16.22 -5.85 -29.31
N MET A 561 15.92 -6.21 -30.58
CA MET A 561 16.29 -5.41 -31.75
C MET A 561 15.62 -4.03 -31.75
N ALA A 562 14.41 -3.92 -31.20
CA ALA A 562 13.71 -2.65 -30.98
C ALA A 562 14.15 -1.90 -29.71
N ARG A 563 15.09 -2.47 -28.94
CA ARG A 563 15.54 -1.94 -27.66
C ARG A 563 14.40 -1.62 -26.67
N LEU A 564 13.38 -2.48 -26.65
CA LEU A 564 12.36 -2.46 -25.59
C LEU A 564 12.92 -3.03 -24.27
N TYR A 565 13.96 -3.87 -24.39
CA TYR A 565 14.79 -4.41 -23.31
C TYR A 565 16.27 -4.32 -23.72
N ASP A 566 17.17 -4.21 -22.76
CA ASP A 566 18.61 -4.33 -22.97
C ASP A 566 19.05 -5.78 -22.80
N VAL A 567 20.00 -6.23 -23.60
CA VAL A 567 20.56 -7.59 -23.50
C VAL A 567 21.30 -7.81 -22.19
N THR A 568 21.26 -9.02 -21.64
CA THR A 568 22.01 -9.40 -20.42
C THR A 568 23.46 -9.79 -20.74
N GLY A 569 23.74 -10.22 -21.97
CA GLY A 569 25.08 -10.53 -22.47
C GLY A 569 25.17 -10.33 -23.98
N GLY A 570 26.37 -10.11 -24.47
CA GLY A 570 26.59 -9.81 -25.88
C GLY A 570 26.24 -8.38 -26.30
N GLU A 571 26.12 -8.13 -27.59
CA GLU A 571 25.87 -6.81 -28.14
C GLU A 571 24.94 -6.89 -29.37
N ILE A 572 24.10 -5.87 -29.56
CA ILE A 572 23.34 -5.65 -30.79
C ILE A 572 23.83 -4.34 -31.40
N THR A 573 24.12 -4.35 -32.69
CA THR A 573 24.53 -3.16 -33.45
C THR A 573 23.57 -2.91 -34.60
N ILE A 574 23.32 -1.63 -34.92
CA ILE A 574 22.60 -1.19 -36.11
C ILE A 574 23.58 -0.34 -36.92
N ASP A 575 23.79 -0.71 -38.18
CA ASP A 575 24.76 -0.07 -39.07
C ASP A 575 26.18 0.06 -38.44
N GLY A 576 26.56 -0.96 -37.64
CA GLY A 576 27.83 -1.03 -36.92
C GLY A 576 27.89 -0.21 -35.63
N VAL A 577 26.82 0.53 -35.25
CA VAL A 577 26.75 1.29 -34.01
C VAL A 577 26.01 0.48 -32.94
N PRO A 578 26.59 0.31 -31.73
CA PRO A 578 25.89 -0.37 -30.63
C PRO A 578 24.55 0.28 -30.33
N ILE A 579 23.47 -0.51 -30.27
CA ILE A 579 22.09 -0.02 -30.07
C ILE A 579 21.92 0.76 -28.78
N ARG A 580 22.74 0.45 -27.75
CA ARG A 580 22.76 1.17 -26.46
C ARG A 580 23.19 2.62 -26.59
N LYS A 581 24.07 2.92 -27.59
CA LYS A 581 24.60 4.25 -27.83
C LYS A 581 23.74 5.12 -28.72
N ILE A 582 22.78 4.54 -29.45
CA ILE A 582 21.91 5.27 -30.37
C ILE A 582 20.84 6.04 -29.57
N ALA A 583 20.56 7.29 -29.98
CA ALA A 583 19.50 8.09 -29.41
C ALA A 583 18.13 7.40 -29.57
N PHE A 584 17.33 7.38 -28.51
CA PHE A 584 16.00 6.74 -28.53
C PHE A 584 15.09 7.33 -29.62
N GLU A 585 15.16 8.63 -29.82
CA GLU A 585 14.36 9.32 -30.81
C GLU A 585 14.67 8.80 -32.23
N ASP A 586 15.95 8.71 -32.58
CA ASP A 586 16.40 8.26 -33.90
C ASP A 586 16.12 6.75 -34.09
N LEU A 587 16.34 5.95 -33.04
CA LEU A 587 16.02 4.53 -33.07
C LEU A 587 14.54 4.28 -33.33
N ARG A 588 13.65 4.95 -32.58
CA ARG A 588 12.19 4.75 -32.69
C ARG A 588 11.60 5.36 -33.95
N ARG A 589 12.20 6.41 -34.49
CA ARG A 589 11.80 6.99 -35.79
C ARG A 589 12.08 6.05 -36.96
N ASN A 590 13.17 5.28 -36.88
CA ASN A 590 13.60 4.40 -37.96
C ASN A 590 13.13 2.94 -37.82
N ILE A 591 12.47 2.55 -36.72
CA ILE A 591 11.97 1.19 -36.49
C ILE A 591 10.44 1.21 -36.41
N GLY A 592 9.78 0.53 -37.33
CA GLY A 592 8.36 0.22 -37.27
C GLY A 592 8.13 -1.17 -36.68
N ILE A 593 7.18 -1.30 -35.74
CA ILE A 593 6.79 -2.58 -35.12
C ILE A 593 5.33 -2.84 -35.40
N VAL A 594 5.01 -4.02 -35.96
CA VAL A 594 3.65 -4.52 -36.05
C VAL A 594 3.46 -5.59 -34.99
N SER A 595 2.65 -5.29 -33.98
CA SER A 595 2.35 -6.20 -32.87
C SER A 595 1.34 -7.28 -33.29
N GLN A 596 1.42 -8.46 -32.67
CA GLN A 596 0.44 -9.52 -32.87
C GLN A 596 -0.97 -9.10 -32.40
N GLU A 597 -1.05 -8.36 -31.28
CA GLU A 597 -2.28 -7.72 -30.80
C GLU A 597 -2.21 -6.23 -31.11
N THR A 598 -3.13 -5.74 -31.94
CA THR A 598 -3.22 -4.33 -32.32
C THR A 598 -4.02 -3.58 -31.27
N TYR A 599 -3.43 -2.54 -30.69
CA TYR A 599 -4.12 -1.64 -29.75
C TYR A 599 -4.55 -0.36 -30.45
N LEU A 600 -5.82 -0.01 -30.31
CA LEU A 600 -6.38 1.24 -30.85
C LEU A 600 -6.67 2.20 -29.71
N PHE A 601 -6.10 3.40 -29.81
CA PHE A 601 -6.41 4.49 -28.88
C PHE A 601 -7.79 5.08 -29.16
N ILE A 602 -8.42 5.63 -28.13
CA ILE A 602 -9.68 6.37 -28.27
C ILE A 602 -9.42 7.63 -29.09
N GLY A 603 -10.03 7.70 -30.26
CA GLY A 603 -9.86 8.78 -31.24
C GLY A 603 -10.40 8.35 -32.59
N SER A 604 -10.15 9.15 -33.62
CA SER A 604 -10.50 8.79 -34.99
C SER A 604 -9.54 7.72 -35.56
N ILE A 605 -9.92 7.07 -36.64
CA ILE A 605 -9.03 6.15 -37.38
C ILE A 605 -7.79 6.90 -37.86
N ALA A 606 -7.98 8.14 -38.38
CA ALA A 606 -6.89 8.99 -38.82
C ALA A 606 -5.90 9.31 -37.68
N ASP A 607 -6.40 9.61 -36.47
CA ASP A 607 -5.54 9.88 -35.30
C ASP A 607 -4.71 8.64 -34.92
N ASN A 608 -5.29 7.44 -35.02
CA ASN A 608 -4.59 6.19 -34.74
C ASN A 608 -3.50 5.89 -35.79
N ILE A 609 -3.74 6.20 -37.09
CA ILE A 609 -2.74 6.04 -38.14
C ILE A 609 -1.62 7.10 -37.98
N ARG A 610 -1.97 8.34 -37.66
CA ARG A 610 -1.02 9.44 -37.41
C ARG A 610 -0.27 9.32 -36.08
N TYR A 611 -0.50 8.29 -35.29
CA TYR A 611 0.08 8.20 -33.94
C TYR A 611 1.62 8.31 -33.95
N ALA A 612 2.27 7.76 -34.97
CA ALA A 612 3.73 7.83 -35.13
C ALA A 612 4.21 9.14 -35.74
N ASP A 613 3.42 9.78 -36.58
CA ASP A 613 3.71 11.06 -37.20
C ASP A 613 2.47 11.96 -37.18
N PRO A 614 2.28 12.78 -36.12
CA PRO A 614 1.11 13.64 -35.94
C PRO A 614 0.94 14.70 -37.03
N GLU A 615 2.02 15.09 -37.71
CA GLU A 615 2.03 16.11 -38.78
C GLU A 615 1.71 15.54 -40.15
N ALA A 616 1.55 14.22 -40.29
CA ALA A 616 1.20 13.58 -41.54
C ALA A 616 -0.10 14.16 -42.13
N SER A 617 -0.10 14.46 -43.41
CA SER A 617 -1.28 14.99 -44.12
C SER A 617 -2.39 13.94 -44.23
N MET A 618 -3.62 14.37 -44.57
CA MET A 618 -4.71 13.41 -44.78
C MET A 618 -4.49 12.53 -46.01
N GLU A 619 -3.77 13.04 -46.99
CA GLU A 619 -3.39 12.31 -48.20
C GLU A 619 -2.39 11.18 -47.90
N GLU A 620 -1.46 11.40 -46.96
CA GLU A 620 -0.51 10.39 -46.48
C GLU A 620 -1.18 9.33 -45.61
N VAL A 621 -2.30 9.64 -44.96
CA VAL A 621 -3.09 8.71 -44.13
C VAL A 621 -3.95 7.79 -44.99
N ILE A 622 -4.41 8.23 -46.19
CA ILE A 622 -5.26 7.46 -47.12
C ILE A 622 -4.42 6.63 -48.06
#